data_0343d04e720adb1f8af709fc37a57e08
#
_entry.id   0343d04e720adb1f8af709fc37a57e08
#
_cell.length_a   1.000
_cell.length_b   1.000
_cell.length_c   1.000
_cell.angle_alpha   90.00
_cell.angle_beta   90.00
_cell.angle_gamma   90.00
#
_symmetry.space_group_name_H-M   'P 1'
#
loop_
_entity.id
_entity.type
_entity.pdbx_description
1 polymer ?
#
loop_
_entity_poly.entity_id
_entity_poly.type
_entity_poly.pdbx_seq_one_letter_code
_entity_poly.pdbx_strand_id
1 'polypeptide(L)'
;RGLGDVYKRQPHTISEILQQSSHIQTIAKKYSHFEEYFFLGRQYMFPVSLEAALKFKEITYINGVAYPAGEMKHGPLALVDTNTIVIALCGNNHTYDKMISNIMEVVARKAHVLLIAPTGKSSYPPVQDQFLLPIYPFDELAIFPYSVVMQLFAYYIALDRGCDIDKPRHLAKSVTVE
;
A
#
# COMPACT_ATOMS: atom_id res chain seq x y z
N ARG A 1 4.80 -0.57 -29.65
CA ARG A 1 4.06 0.42 -28.83
C ARG A 1 5.10 1.13 -27.98
N GLY A 2 5.30 2.45 -28.18
CA GLY A 2 6.37 3.22 -27.53
C GLY A 2 5.95 3.67 -26.13
N LEU A 3 6.96 4.12 -25.33
CA LEU A 3 6.78 4.74 -24.00
C LEU A 3 5.71 5.85 -24.01
N GLY A 4 5.58 6.60 -25.13
CA GLY A 4 4.57 7.64 -25.31
C GLY A 4 3.11 7.16 -25.20
N ASP A 5 2.81 5.92 -25.58
CA ASP A 5 1.45 5.38 -25.46
C ASP A 5 1.14 4.92 -24.03
N VAL A 6 2.16 4.60 -23.27
CA VAL A 6 2.00 4.08 -21.92
C VAL A 6 1.76 5.23 -20.93
N TYR A 7 2.54 6.31 -21.01
CA TYR A 7 2.33 7.45 -20.10
C TYR A 7 1.01 8.16 -20.35
N LYS A 8 0.49 8.16 -21.59
CA LYS A 8 -0.83 8.72 -21.93
C LYS A 8 -1.99 7.98 -21.27
N ARG A 9 -1.79 6.72 -20.86
CA ARG A 9 -2.79 5.91 -20.16
C ARG A 9 -2.83 6.18 -18.66
N GLN A 10 -1.76 6.74 -18.07
CA GLN A 10 -1.70 6.97 -16.63
C GLN A 10 -2.85 7.85 -16.10
N PRO A 11 -3.20 9.01 -16.71
CA PRO A 11 -4.33 9.81 -16.26
C PRO A 11 -5.65 9.04 -16.28
N HIS A 12 -5.85 8.21 -17.31
CA HIS A 12 -7.05 7.38 -17.40
C HIS A 12 -7.12 6.37 -16.28
N THR A 13 -6.03 5.65 -16.01
CA THR A 13 -5.98 4.68 -14.90
C THR A 13 -6.16 5.34 -13.54
N ILE A 14 -5.57 6.51 -13.32
CA ILE A 14 -5.79 7.26 -12.09
C ILE A 14 -7.27 7.65 -11.96
N SER A 15 -7.90 8.10 -13.05
CA SER A 15 -9.34 8.39 -13.05
C SER A 15 -10.18 7.16 -12.70
N GLU A 16 -9.85 5.98 -13.22
CA GLU A 16 -10.53 4.72 -12.87
C GLU A 16 -10.36 4.36 -11.39
N ILE A 17 -9.18 4.57 -10.81
CA ILE A 17 -8.93 4.36 -9.37
C ILE A 17 -9.77 5.33 -8.54
N LEU A 18 -9.83 6.60 -8.91
CA LEU A 18 -10.63 7.61 -8.23
C LEU A 18 -12.14 7.27 -8.26
N GLN A 19 -12.63 6.71 -9.37
CA GLN A 19 -14.01 6.20 -9.47
C GLN A 19 -14.27 5.02 -8.53
N GLN A 20 -13.25 4.25 -8.15
CA GLN A 20 -13.33 3.16 -7.20
C GLN A 20 -12.99 3.58 -5.75
N SER A 21 -12.89 4.87 -5.48
CA SER A 21 -12.52 5.40 -4.17
C SER A 21 -13.42 4.93 -3.03
N SER A 22 -14.72 4.72 -3.29
CA SER A 22 -15.66 4.16 -2.31
C SER A 22 -15.33 2.73 -1.88
N HIS A 23 -14.75 1.92 -2.77
CA HIS A 23 -14.25 0.57 -2.42
C HIS A 23 -13.05 0.68 -1.48
N ILE A 24 -12.09 1.57 -1.80
CA ILE A 24 -10.93 1.83 -0.93
C ILE A 24 -11.39 2.37 0.43
N GLN A 25 -12.39 3.26 0.45
CA GLN A 25 -12.99 3.76 1.69
C GLN A 25 -13.58 2.63 2.54
N THR A 26 -14.29 1.70 1.93
CA THR A 26 -14.89 0.54 2.63
C THR A 26 -13.80 -0.34 3.26
N ILE A 27 -12.70 -0.59 2.53
CA ILE A 27 -11.54 -1.34 3.05
C ILE A 27 -10.88 -0.55 4.19
N ALA A 28 -10.61 0.73 4.01
CA ALA A 28 -9.97 1.57 5.01
C ALA A 28 -10.76 1.61 6.32
N LYS A 29 -12.08 1.73 6.25
CA LYS A 29 -12.94 1.73 7.43
C LYS A 29 -12.85 0.45 8.26
N LYS A 30 -12.65 -0.71 7.64
CA LYS A 30 -12.44 -1.97 8.36
C LYS A 30 -11.18 -1.95 9.22
N TYR A 31 -10.17 -1.22 8.77
CA TYR A 31 -8.83 -1.24 9.36
C TYR A 31 -8.50 -0.01 10.21
N SER A 32 -9.32 1.04 10.19
CA SER A 32 -9.05 2.32 10.85
C SER A 32 -8.81 2.23 12.36
N HIS A 33 -9.30 1.18 13.02
CA HIS A 33 -9.14 0.97 14.47
C HIS A 33 -7.83 0.26 14.87
N PHE A 34 -7.07 -0.25 13.90
CA PHE A 34 -5.78 -0.88 14.17
C PHE A 34 -4.67 0.17 14.39
N GLU A 35 -3.63 -0.22 15.13
CA GLU A 35 -2.48 0.65 15.43
C GLU A 35 -1.17 0.13 14.83
N GLU A 36 -1.11 -1.14 14.42
CA GLU A 36 0.08 -1.78 13.87
C GLU A 36 -0.05 -2.00 12.37
N TYR A 37 0.73 -1.25 11.59
CA TYR A 37 0.69 -1.30 10.12
C TYR A 37 2.07 -1.58 9.52
N PHE A 38 2.16 -2.64 8.73
CA PHE A 38 3.33 -2.96 7.92
C PHE A 38 3.03 -2.83 6.44
N PHE A 39 3.91 -2.14 5.74
CA PHE A 39 3.84 -1.95 4.29
C PHE A 39 4.93 -2.77 3.64
N LEU A 40 4.58 -3.75 2.82
CA LEU A 40 5.53 -4.67 2.21
C LEU A 40 5.60 -4.48 0.70
N GLY A 41 6.82 -4.47 0.19
CA GLY A 41 7.08 -4.43 -1.24
C GLY A 41 8.36 -5.14 -1.62
N ARG A 42 8.51 -5.44 -2.92
CA ARG A 42 9.75 -5.94 -3.52
C ARG A 42 10.07 -5.12 -4.76
N GLN A 43 11.37 -4.95 -5.07
CA GLN A 43 11.81 -4.17 -6.22
C GLN A 43 11.17 -2.76 -6.22
N TYR A 44 10.55 -2.34 -7.32
CA TYR A 44 9.90 -1.02 -7.45
C TYR A 44 8.74 -0.80 -6.47
N MET A 45 8.14 -1.86 -5.94
CA MET A 45 7.06 -1.74 -4.95
C MET A 45 7.59 -1.46 -3.54
N PHE A 46 8.88 -1.68 -3.25
CA PHE A 46 9.44 -1.32 -1.94
C PHE A 46 9.56 0.21 -1.74
N PRO A 47 10.12 0.99 -2.68
CA PRO A 47 10.04 2.46 -2.61
C PRO A 47 8.60 2.99 -2.48
N VAL A 48 7.64 2.37 -3.17
CA VAL A 48 6.21 2.74 -3.02
C VAL A 48 5.71 2.44 -1.61
N SER A 49 6.13 1.32 -1.00
CA SER A 49 5.80 0.99 0.38
C SER A 49 6.38 1.99 1.38
N LEU A 50 7.59 2.49 1.15
CA LEU A 50 8.21 3.55 1.97
C LEU A 50 7.42 4.84 1.90
N GLU A 51 7.05 5.28 0.70
CA GLU A 51 6.23 6.48 0.49
C GLU A 51 4.83 6.30 1.10
N ALA A 52 4.21 5.12 0.92
CA ALA A 52 2.92 4.81 1.52
C ALA A 52 2.96 4.90 3.05
N ALA A 53 3.97 4.30 3.70
CA ALA A 53 4.15 4.37 5.14
C ALA A 53 4.43 5.79 5.63
N LEU A 54 5.16 6.60 4.84
CA LEU A 54 5.41 8.01 5.15
C LEU A 54 4.11 8.82 5.12
N LYS A 55 3.38 8.78 4.01
CA LYS A 55 2.09 9.50 3.87
C LYS A 55 1.06 9.03 4.91
N PHE A 56 1.04 7.74 5.21
CA PHE A 56 0.20 7.19 6.24
C PHE A 56 0.49 7.81 7.61
N LYS A 57 1.76 7.84 8.04
CA LYS A 57 2.18 8.47 9.29
C LYS A 57 1.82 9.95 9.38
N GLU A 58 2.06 10.69 8.29
CA GLU A 58 1.87 12.14 8.24
C GLU A 58 0.44 12.56 8.58
N ILE A 59 -0.57 11.81 8.12
CA ILE A 59 -1.97 12.22 8.24
C ILE A 59 -2.80 11.37 9.22
N THR A 60 -2.38 10.12 9.51
CA THR A 60 -3.11 9.25 10.46
C THR A 60 -2.51 9.28 11.87
N TYR A 61 -1.26 9.72 12.00
CA TYR A 61 -0.45 9.69 13.22
C TYR A 61 -0.15 8.28 13.76
N ILE A 62 -0.41 7.25 12.96
CA ILE A 62 -0.07 5.86 13.27
C ILE A 62 1.34 5.57 12.77
N ASN A 63 2.15 4.89 13.57
CA ASN A 63 3.51 4.51 13.19
C ASN A 63 3.53 3.31 12.24
N GLY A 64 3.08 3.50 11.00
CA GLY A 64 3.21 2.49 9.95
C GLY A 64 4.67 2.33 9.50
N VAL A 65 5.15 1.11 9.33
CA VAL A 65 6.54 0.81 8.96
C VAL A 65 6.60 0.03 7.65
N ALA A 66 7.50 0.45 6.75
CA ALA A 66 7.73 -0.27 5.50
C ALA A 66 8.95 -1.19 5.60
N TYR A 67 8.81 -2.42 5.07
CA TYR A 67 9.89 -3.39 4.97
C TYR A 67 10.01 -3.97 3.57
N PRO A 68 11.22 -4.24 3.09
CA PRO A 68 11.37 -5.17 1.98
C PRO A 68 10.78 -6.52 2.39
N ALA A 69 9.86 -7.06 1.61
CA ALA A 69 9.13 -8.26 2.03
C ALA A 69 10.03 -9.47 2.33
N GLY A 70 11.20 -9.54 1.67
CA GLY A 70 12.20 -10.58 1.95
C GLY A 70 12.88 -10.47 3.30
N GLU A 71 12.87 -9.26 3.91
CA GLU A 71 13.55 -8.98 5.19
C GLU A 71 12.65 -9.24 6.41
N MET A 72 11.38 -9.56 6.19
CA MET A 72 10.45 -9.84 7.30
C MET A 72 10.97 -10.91 8.26
N LYS A 73 11.68 -11.93 7.74
CA LYS A 73 12.23 -13.04 8.53
C LYS A 73 13.36 -12.64 9.48
N HIS A 74 13.97 -11.49 9.26
CA HIS A 74 15.13 -11.01 10.01
C HIS A 74 14.78 -10.14 11.21
N GLY A 75 13.56 -10.30 11.75
CA GLY A 75 13.10 -9.61 12.97
C GLY A 75 11.63 -9.21 12.91
N PRO A 76 11.19 -8.40 11.92
CA PRO A 76 9.84 -7.83 11.90
C PRO A 76 8.70 -8.86 12.00
N LEU A 77 8.94 -10.08 11.51
CA LEU A 77 7.95 -11.16 11.56
C LEU A 77 7.58 -11.59 13.00
N ALA A 78 8.43 -11.28 13.99
CA ALA A 78 8.15 -11.52 15.40
C ALA A 78 7.07 -10.57 15.96
N LEU A 79 6.82 -9.44 15.30
CA LEU A 79 5.82 -8.45 15.70
C LEU A 79 4.44 -8.72 15.09
N VAL A 80 4.35 -9.70 14.17
CA VAL A 80 3.13 -9.98 13.41
C VAL A 80 2.19 -10.88 14.19
N ASP A 81 0.99 -10.39 14.44
CA ASP A 81 -0.11 -11.13 15.11
C ASP A 81 -1.49 -10.72 14.54
N THR A 82 -2.55 -11.07 15.27
CA THR A 82 -3.95 -10.77 14.91
C THR A 82 -4.31 -9.28 14.97
N ASN A 83 -3.47 -8.43 15.58
CA ASN A 83 -3.66 -6.98 15.67
C ASN A 83 -2.86 -6.24 14.60
N THR A 84 -2.16 -6.96 13.73
CA THR A 84 -1.31 -6.39 12.70
C THR A 84 -2.02 -6.33 11.37
N ILE A 85 -1.97 -5.16 10.72
CA ILE A 85 -2.35 -4.99 9.33
C ILE A 85 -1.10 -5.02 8.45
N VAL A 86 -1.09 -5.88 7.46
CA VAL A 86 -0.05 -5.95 6.45
C VAL A 86 -0.60 -5.50 5.10
N ILE A 87 -0.07 -4.41 4.57
CA ILE A 87 -0.38 -3.93 3.23
C ILE A 87 0.71 -4.43 2.29
N ALA A 88 0.34 -5.34 1.41
CA ALA A 88 1.27 -6.03 0.51
C ALA A 88 1.14 -5.48 -0.91
N LEU A 89 2.17 -4.79 -1.39
CA LEU A 89 2.25 -4.22 -2.74
C LEU A 89 2.97 -5.21 -3.68
N CYS A 90 2.23 -5.84 -4.57
CA CYS A 90 2.73 -6.83 -5.51
C CYS A 90 2.85 -6.25 -6.92
N GLY A 91 4.07 -6.13 -7.44
CA GLY A 91 4.32 -5.79 -8.85
C GLY A 91 4.05 -6.98 -9.79
N ASN A 92 4.07 -6.72 -11.10
CA ASN A 92 3.88 -7.75 -12.14
C ASN A 92 5.21 -8.32 -12.67
N ASN A 93 6.25 -8.36 -11.84
CA ASN A 93 7.59 -8.79 -12.23
C ASN A 93 7.92 -10.22 -11.76
N HIS A 94 9.16 -10.64 -12.02
CA HIS A 94 9.70 -11.94 -11.63
C HIS A 94 9.73 -12.19 -10.11
N THR A 95 9.45 -11.16 -9.28
CA THR A 95 9.40 -11.32 -7.82
C THR A 95 7.98 -11.57 -7.29
N TYR A 96 6.97 -11.66 -8.17
CA TYR A 96 5.58 -11.88 -7.76
C TYR A 96 5.42 -13.12 -6.87
N ASP A 97 5.91 -14.28 -7.32
CA ASP A 97 5.78 -15.53 -6.56
C ASP A 97 6.51 -15.49 -5.22
N LYS A 98 7.66 -14.78 -5.17
CA LYS A 98 8.39 -14.54 -3.92
C LYS A 98 7.61 -13.63 -2.98
N MET A 99 6.91 -12.64 -3.53
CA MET A 99 6.03 -11.77 -2.74
C MET A 99 4.85 -12.56 -2.17
N ILE A 100 4.22 -13.42 -2.97
CA ILE A 100 3.15 -14.33 -2.49
C ILE A 100 3.65 -15.21 -1.34
N SER A 101 4.86 -15.78 -1.45
CA SER A 101 5.46 -16.57 -0.37
C SER A 101 5.62 -15.76 0.93
N ASN A 102 6.07 -14.49 0.82
CA ASN A 102 6.18 -13.62 2.00
C ASN A 102 4.80 -13.26 2.60
N ILE A 103 3.77 -13.07 1.77
CA ILE A 103 2.40 -12.86 2.23
C ILE A 103 1.91 -14.09 3.02
N MET A 104 2.17 -15.29 2.54
CA MET A 104 1.76 -16.51 3.24
C MET A 104 2.42 -16.65 4.63
N GLU A 105 3.63 -16.10 4.82
CA GLU A 105 4.32 -16.08 6.11
C GLU A 105 3.59 -15.21 7.15
N VAL A 106 3.05 -14.05 6.74
CA VAL A 106 2.28 -13.18 7.64
C VAL A 106 0.86 -13.70 7.83
N VAL A 107 0.24 -14.28 6.79
CA VAL A 107 -1.07 -14.95 6.90
C VAL A 107 -1.02 -16.10 7.91
N ALA A 108 0.06 -16.91 7.89
CA ALA A 108 0.25 -17.99 8.85
C ALA A 108 0.31 -17.51 10.32
N ARG A 109 0.60 -16.22 10.55
CA ARG A 109 0.60 -15.56 11.87
C ARG A 109 -0.70 -14.82 12.17
N LYS A 110 -1.70 -15.03 11.32
CA LYS A 110 -3.05 -14.46 11.46
C LYS A 110 -3.10 -12.92 11.33
N ALA A 111 -2.10 -12.30 10.69
CA ALA A 111 -2.19 -10.89 10.32
C ALA A 111 -3.38 -10.66 9.37
N HIS A 112 -3.98 -9.50 9.47
CA HIS A 112 -4.90 -9.03 8.45
C HIS A 112 -4.11 -8.51 7.25
N VAL A 113 -4.45 -8.96 6.04
CA VAL A 113 -3.70 -8.58 4.84
C VAL A 113 -4.61 -7.86 3.85
N LEU A 114 -4.18 -6.65 3.45
CA LEU A 114 -4.67 -5.96 2.27
C LEU A 114 -3.67 -6.16 1.13
N LEU A 115 -4.09 -6.86 0.10
CA LEU A 115 -3.30 -7.12 -1.10
C LEU A 115 -3.60 -6.05 -2.16
N ILE A 116 -2.57 -5.35 -2.65
CA ILE A 116 -2.62 -4.55 -3.87
C ILE A 116 -1.81 -5.28 -4.93
N ALA A 117 -2.46 -5.72 -6.00
CA ALA A 117 -1.83 -6.61 -6.98
C ALA A 117 -2.33 -6.34 -8.40
N PRO A 118 -1.60 -6.77 -9.45
CA PRO A 118 -2.08 -6.71 -10.82
C PRO A 118 -3.22 -7.71 -11.03
N THR A 119 -4.19 -7.33 -11.89
CA THR A 119 -5.23 -8.24 -12.40
C THR A 119 -4.63 -9.41 -13.19
N GLY A 120 -5.45 -10.43 -13.49
CA GLY A 120 -5.10 -11.49 -14.45
C GLY A 120 -4.08 -12.51 -13.98
N LYS A 121 -3.81 -12.59 -12.69
CA LYS A 121 -3.03 -13.69 -12.11
C LYS A 121 -3.88 -14.96 -12.01
N SER A 122 -3.25 -16.12 -12.18
CA SER A 122 -3.92 -17.42 -12.11
C SER A 122 -4.47 -17.72 -10.70
N SER A 123 -3.83 -17.17 -9.67
CA SER A 123 -4.27 -17.28 -8.27
C SER A 123 -3.77 -16.11 -7.44
N TYR A 124 -4.51 -15.80 -6.41
CA TYR A 124 -4.14 -14.83 -5.36
C TYR A 124 -4.06 -15.54 -4.01
N PRO A 125 -3.23 -15.06 -3.07
CA PRO A 125 -3.17 -15.65 -1.74
C PRO A 125 -4.51 -15.45 -0.99
N PRO A 126 -4.85 -16.33 -0.04
CA PRO A 126 -6.04 -16.20 0.79
C PRO A 126 -5.87 -15.04 1.77
N VAL A 127 -6.29 -13.86 1.38
CA VAL A 127 -6.22 -12.63 2.17
C VAL A 127 -7.61 -12.06 2.44
N GLN A 128 -7.74 -11.18 3.43
CA GLN A 128 -9.02 -10.62 3.85
C GLN A 128 -9.59 -9.63 2.83
N ASP A 129 -8.74 -8.78 2.28
CA ASP A 129 -9.13 -7.78 1.28
C ASP A 129 -8.09 -7.65 0.19
N GLN A 130 -8.55 -7.32 -1.01
CA GLN A 130 -7.67 -7.07 -2.14
C GLN A 130 -8.17 -5.91 -3.00
N PHE A 131 -7.23 -5.17 -3.59
CA PHE A 131 -7.49 -4.17 -4.60
C PHE A 131 -6.64 -4.47 -5.82
N LEU A 132 -7.30 -4.72 -6.95
CA LEU A 132 -6.63 -5.17 -8.17
C LEU A 132 -6.47 -4.02 -9.16
N LEU A 133 -5.27 -3.86 -9.67
CA LEU A 133 -4.88 -2.83 -10.63
C LEU A 133 -4.61 -3.44 -12.01
N PRO A 134 -4.80 -2.69 -13.10
CA PRO A 134 -4.43 -3.14 -14.44
C PRO A 134 -2.95 -3.54 -14.52
N ILE A 135 -2.63 -4.47 -15.40
CA ILE A 135 -1.25 -4.84 -15.71
C ILE A 135 -0.59 -3.70 -16.51
N TYR A 136 0.57 -3.27 -16.02
CA TYR A 136 1.44 -2.34 -16.73
C TYR A 136 2.56 -3.11 -17.45
N PRO A 137 2.96 -2.68 -18.65
CA PRO A 137 4.04 -3.35 -19.38
C PRO A 137 5.41 -3.21 -18.68
N PHE A 138 5.55 -2.19 -17.84
CA PHE A 138 6.75 -1.94 -17.03
C PHE A 138 6.33 -1.58 -15.60
N ASP A 139 6.96 -2.20 -14.61
CA ASP A 139 6.66 -1.98 -13.20
C ASP A 139 6.95 -0.53 -12.73
N GLU A 140 7.90 0.15 -13.38
CA GLU A 140 8.22 1.55 -13.14
C GLU A 140 7.00 2.47 -13.34
N LEU A 141 6.09 2.09 -14.23
CA LEU A 141 4.87 2.85 -14.50
C LEU A 141 3.74 2.49 -13.52
N ALA A 142 3.82 1.32 -12.90
CA ALA A 142 2.88 0.92 -11.86
C ALA A 142 3.05 1.72 -10.56
N ILE A 143 4.22 2.35 -10.34
CA ILE A 143 4.49 3.18 -9.16
C ILE A 143 3.36 4.20 -8.92
N PHE A 144 2.92 4.91 -9.96
CA PHE A 144 1.91 5.97 -9.84
C PHE A 144 0.54 5.44 -9.37
N PRO A 145 -0.10 4.45 -10.04
CA PRO A 145 -1.39 3.95 -9.59
C PRO A 145 -1.34 3.30 -8.20
N TYR A 146 -0.27 2.58 -7.86
CA TYR A 146 -0.10 2.03 -6.51
C TYR A 146 0.01 3.15 -5.46
N SER A 147 0.75 4.23 -5.76
CA SER A 147 0.86 5.38 -4.87
C SER A 147 -0.51 6.06 -4.66
N VAL A 148 -1.31 6.22 -5.71
CA VAL A 148 -2.66 6.81 -5.59
C VAL A 148 -3.57 5.96 -4.71
N VAL A 149 -3.54 4.63 -4.87
CA VAL A 149 -4.32 3.72 -3.98
C VAL A 149 -3.89 3.89 -2.53
N MET A 150 -2.59 3.98 -2.26
CA MET A 150 -2.08 4.16 -0.91
C MET A 150 -2.39 5.53 -0.31
N GLN A 151 -2.36 6.59 -1.11
CA GLN A 151 -2.77 7.93 -0.69
C GLN A 151 -4.26 7.95 -0.32
N LEU A 152 -5.14 7.35 -1.14
CA LEU A 152 -6.56 7.22 -0.82
C LEU A 152 -6.80 6.38 0.43
N PHE A 153 -6.07 5.28 0.59
CA PHE A 153 -6.16 4.44 1.79
C PHE A 153 -5.79 5.22 3.05
N ALA A 154 -4.66 5.93 3.04
CA ALA A 154 -4.23 6.77 4.15
C ALA A 154 -5.25 7.90 4.44
N TYR A 155 -5.76 8.55 3.37
CA TYR A 155 -6.78 9.59 3.46
C TYR A 155 -8.05 9.09 4.19
N TYR A 156 -8.59 7.93 3.78
CA TYR A 156 -9.80 7.40 4.39
C TYR A 156 -9.60 6.87 5.81
N ILE A 157 -8.42 6.33 6.14
CA ILE A 157 -8.06 6.00 7.54
C ILE A 157 -8.04 7.27 8.39
N ALA A 158 -7.38 8.33 7.91
CA ALA A 158 -7.29 9.61 8.62
C ALA A 158 -8.68 10.24 8.83
N LEU A 159 -9.52 10.21 7.80
CA LEU A 159 -10.89 10.72 7.84
C LEU A 159 -11.74 9.97 8.88
N ASP A 160 -11.69 8.63 8.87
CA ASP A 160 -12.46 7.78 9.80
C ASP A 160 -11.99 7.96 11.26
N ARG A 161 -10.70 8.28 11.45
CA ARG A 161 -10.11 8.60 12.76
C ARG A 161 -10.32 10.05 13.22
N GLY A 162 -10.94 10.90 12.39
CA GLY A 162 -11.16 12.31 12.69
C GLY A 162 -9.88 13.16 12.71
N CYS A 163 -8.83 12.75 11.98
CA CYS A 163 -7.61 13.52 11.85
C CYS A 163 -7.80 14.74 10.92
N ASP A 164 -7.10 15.84 11.20
CA ASP A 164 -7.05 17.00 10.28
C ASP A 164 -6.08 16.67 9.13
N ILE A 165 -6.64 16.42 7.95
CA ILE A 165 -5.90 16.00 6.77
C ILE A 165 -5.22 17.17 6.07
N ASP A 166 -5.86 18.35 6.09
CA ASP A 166 -5.37 19.55 5.40
C ASP A 166 -4.30 20.29 6.19
N LYS A 167 -4.31 20.14 7.52
CA LYS A 167 -3.34 20.75 8.43
C LYS A 167 -2.79 19.70 9.41
N PRO A 168 -2.01 18.73 8.94
CA PRO A 168 -1.42 17.73 9.80
C PRO A 168 -0.55 18.38 10.88
N ARG A 169 -0.65 17.88 12.12
CA ARG A 169 0.11 18.41 13.24
C ARG A 169 1.62 18.26 13.01
N HIS A 170 2.40 19.26 13.44
CA HIS A 170 3.88 19.27 13.41
C HIS A 170 4.50 19.20 11.99
N LEU A 171 3.72 19.31 10.93
CA LEU A 171 4.23 19.41 9.57
C LEU A 171 4.21 20.87 9.13
N ALA A 172 5.37 21.54 9.18
CA ALA A 172 5.56 22.86 8.63
C ALA A 172 6.24 22.77 7.26
N LYS A 173 5.78 23.56 6.27
CA LYS A 173 6.40 23.63 4.94
C LYS A 173 7.79 24.27 4.95
N SER A 174 8.10 25.02 5.99
CA SER A 174 9.44 25.57 6.26
C SER A 174 9.67 25.52 7.76
N VAL A 175 10.75 24.86 8.18
CA VAL A 175 11.24 24.96 9.57
C VAL A 175 12.26 26.09 9.56
N THR A 176 11.87 27.27 10.00
CA THR A 176 12.81 28.30 10.43
C THR A 176 13.14 27.98 11.89
N VAL A 177 14.26 27.29 12.10
CA VAL A 177 14.88 27.19 13.41
C VAL A 177 15.77 28.43 13.54
N GLU A 178 15.40 29.36 14.38
CA GLU A 178 16.32 30.37 14.90
C GLU A 178 17.18 29.78 16.01
#